data_61935ec91c73371a62c82bcb65148b1a
#
_entry.id   61935ec91c73371a62c82bcb65148b1a
#
_cell.length_a   1.000
_cell.length_b   1.000
_cell.length_c   1.000
_cell.angle_alpha   90.00
_cell.angle_beta   90.00
_cell.angle_gamma   90.00
#
_symmetry.space_group_name_H-M   'P 1'
#
loop_
_entity.id
_entity.type
_entity.pdbx_description
1 polymer ?
#
loop_
_entity_poly.entity_id
_entity_poly.type
_entity_poly.pdbx_seq_one_letter_code
_entity_poly.pdbx_strand_id
1 'polypeptide(L)'
;MSVTGQKVKPELWVLVDDGSTDQTSYIIENLMACHSWIQSIRLPPRPRDITFHYSYVCKQGFDYALEYCKENNIKFEYIGLLDADTVLEKNYFGKLLTKFKKDHSLGIASGGVYYNTDGKLSLEKTDKNLPRGTGRFWKRKCFIETGGYLVEPSPDSISNIKAILRGWTLMQYPEIIQIQKRETSAANGLWDGYVKNGWMAYYLGKNPLAALLNMLYRSLKYPYYTGAAYFWGYTSSAIRRERKIQDSEIRTYYHNFTFSKLFSKIFGVLGRNSKNPRNGER
;
A
#
# COMPACT_ATOMS: atom_id res chain seq x y z
N MET A 1 19.49 -12.52 -5.17
CA MET A 1 18.41 -11.52 -4.97
C MET A 1 17.10 -12.02 -5.55
N SER A 2 15.94 -11.64 -4.97
CA SER A 2 14.66 -12.26 -5.37
C SER A 2 14.16 -11.82 -6.74
N VAL A 3 14.53 -10.62 -7.23
CA VAL A 3 14.12 -10.12 -8.56
C VAL A 3 14.98 -10.72 -9.67
N THR A 4 16.30 -10.73 -9.51
CA THR A 4 17.20 -11.35 -10.51
C THR A 4 17.03 -12.86 -10.60
N GLY A 5 16.47 -13.50 -9.56
CA GLY A 5 16.12 -14.92 -9.52
C GLY A 5 14.74 -15.29 -10.08
N GLN A 6 13.94 -14.31 -10.56
CA GLN A 6 12.61 -14.58 -11.12
C GLN A 6 12.69 -15.43 -12.40
N LYS A 7 11.69 -16.30 -12.63
CA LYS A 7 11.57 -17.06 -13.88
C LYS A 7 11.22 -16.16 -15.06
N VAL A 8 10.36 -15.17 -14.84
CA VAL A 8 10.02 -14.12 -15.81
C VAL A 8 10.74 -12.86 -15.38
N LYS A 9 11.60 -12.31 -16.22
CA LYS A 9 12.36 -11.08 -15.96
C LYS A 9 11.52 -9.88 -16.39
N PRO A 10 11.66 -8.71 -15.71
CA PRO A 10 11.16 -7.46 -16.25
C PRO A 10 12.04 -6.99 -17.41
N GLU A 11 11.46 -6.24 -18.36
CA GLU A 11 12.21 -5.56 -19.41
C GLU A 11 13.09 -4.42 -18.85
N LEU A 12 12.64 -3.82 -17.77
CA LEU A 12 13.34 -2.76 -17.05
C LEU A 12 13.10 -2.88 -15.56
N TRP A 13 14.13 -2.74 -14.76
CA TRP A 13 14.05 -2.57 -13.31
C TRP A 13 14.83 -1.32 -12.90
N VAL A 14 14.12 -0.32 -12.39
CA VAL A 14 14.73 0.91 -11.87
C VAL A 14 14.90 0.80 -10.36
N LEU A 15 16.15 0.94 -9.90
CA LEU A 15 16.51 1.01 -8.50
C LEU A 15 16.64 2.48 -8.09
N VAL A 16 15.85 2.91 -7.11
CA VAL A 16 15.93 4.27 -6.56
C VAL A 16 16.72 4.25 -5.27
N ASP A 17 17.89 4.86 -5.28
CA ASP A 17 18.72 5.09 -4.09
C ASP A 17 18.37 6.47 -3.49
N ASP A 18 17.72 6.46 -2.35
CA ASP A 18 17.29 7.66 -1.62
C ASP A 18 18.41 8.24 -0.74
N GLY A 19 19.59 8.45 -1.33
CA GLY A 19 20.75 9.03 -0.67
C GLY A 19 21.39 8.12 0.39
N SER A 20 21.45 6.82 0.16
CA SER A 20 22.05 5.85 1.10
C SER A 20 23.53 6.17 1.39
N THR A 21 23.94 5.95 2.63
CA THR A 21 25.31 6.18 3.11
C THR A 21 26.07 4.88 3.42
N ASP A 22 25.40 3.75 3.21
CA ASP A 22 25.97 2.40 3.38
C ASP A 22 26.43 1.81 2.03
N GLN A 23 26.59 0.48 1.97
CA GLN A 23 27.03 -0.21 0.76
C GLN A 23 25.96 -0.32 -0.34
N THR A 24 24.81 0.33 -0.21
CA THR A 24 23.70 0.21 -1.17
C THR A 24 24.12 0.62 -2.58
N SER A 25 24.83 1.75 -2.75
CA SER A 25 25.28 2.21 -4.07
C SER A 25 26.20 1.20 -4.74
N TYR A 26 27.16 0.63 -4.01
CA TYR A 26 28.06 -0.42 -4.51
C TYR A 26 27.31 -1.67 -4.97
N ILE A 27 26.30 -2.09 -4.20
CA ILE A 27 25.45 -3.24 -4.56
C ILE A 27 24.67 -2.96 -5.85
N ILE A 28 24.14 -1.74 -6.00
CA ILE A 28 23.39 -1.31 -7.19
C ILE A 28 24.32 -1.32 -8.43
N GLU A 29 25.52 -0.75 -8.33
CA GLU A 29 26.52 -0.72 -9.41
C GLU A 29 26.88 -2.14 -9.88
N ASN A 30 27.12 -3.06 -8.95
CA ASN A 30 27.40 -4.45 -9.29
C ASN A 30 26.20 -5.14 -9.99
N LEU A 31 24.99 -4.83 -9.60
CA LEU A 31 23.79 -5.35 -10.26
C LEU A 31 23.66 -4.82 -11.70
N MET A 32 23.90 -3.55 -11.92
CA MET A 32 23.87 -2.93 -13.24
C MET A 32 24.96 -3.49 -14.15
N ALA A 33 26.16 -3.73 -13.62
CA ALA A 33 27.26 -4.35 -14.37
C ALA A 33 26.92 -5.80 -14.82
N CYS A 34 26.14 -6.53 -14.03
CA CYS A 34 25.73 -7.90 -14.36
C CYS A 34 24.45 -8.01 -15.20
N HIS A 35 23.64 -6.94 -15.27
CA HIS A 35 22.29 -7.00 -15.84
C HIS A 35 21.93 -5.72 -16.57
N SER A 36 21.96 -5.72 -17.89
CA SER A 36 21.70 -4.55 -18.76
C SER A 36 20.26 -3.99 -18.63
N TRP A 37 19.30 -4.78 -18.14
CA TRP A 37 17.92 -4.39 -17.91
C TRP A 37 17.69 -3.69 -16.55
N ILE A 38 18.77 -3.49 -15.76
CA ILE A 38 18.71 -2.75 -14.49
C ILE A 38 19.26 -1.34 -14.71
N GLN A 39 18.52 -0.35 -14.29
CA GLN A 39 18.90 1.05 -14.22
C GLN A 39 18.81 1.57 -12.80
N SER A 40 19.48 2.65 -12.47
CA SER A 40 19.33 3.28 -11.17
C SER A 40 19.29 4.80 -11.25
N ILE A 41 18.61 5.38 -10.27
CA ILE A 41 18.69 6.81 -9.99
C ILE A 41 19.07 7.01 -8.54
N ARG A 42 19.93 7.99 -8.26
CA ARG A 42 20.28 8.39 -6.90
C ARG A 42 19.70 9.76 -6.62
N LEU A 43 18.91 9.84 -5.57
CA LEU A 43 18.32 11.09 -5.12
C LEU A 43 19.24 11.78 -4.12
N PRO A 44 19.26 13.13 -4.07
CA PRO A 44 19.99 13.85 -3.03
C PRO A 44 19.38 13.56 -1.66
N PRO A 45 20.21 13.47 -0.60
CA PRO A 45 19.72 13.28 0.75
C PRO A 45 18.72 14.38 1.12
N ARG A 46 17.58 13.98 1.68
CA ARG A 46 16.54 14.89 2.15
C ARG A 46 16.11 14.52 3.57
N PRO A 47 15.65 15.50 4.37
CA PRO A 47 15.00 15.20 5.63
C PRO A 47 13.80 14.26 5.39
N ARG A 48 13.71 13.17 6.16
CA ARG A 48 12.62 12.20 6.01
C ARG A 48 11.31 12.83 6.50
N ASP A 49 10.48 13.24 5.56
CA ASP A 49 9.06 13.45 5.80
C ASP A 49 8.36 12.09 5.76
N ILE A 50 7.93 11.59 6.93
CA ILE A 50 7.27 10.29 7.08
C ILE A 50 5.95 10.21 6.25
N THR A 51 5.46 11.34 5.76
CA THR A 51 4.13 11.46 5.15
C THR A 51 4.17 11.36 3.63
N PHE A 52 5.01 12.17 2.98
CA PHE A 52 5.06 12.28 1.51
C PHE A 52 6.35 11.72 0.91
N HIS A 53 7.41 11.58 1.70
CA HIS A 53 8.73 11.24 1.19
C HIS A 53 8.74 9.89 0.45
N TYR A 54 8.11 8.86 1.01
CA TYR A 54 8.01 7.56 0.37
C TYR A 54 7.36 7.65 -1.02
N SER A 55 6.22 8.32 -1.12
CA SER A 55 5.52 8.47 -2.40
C SER A 55 6.30 9.35 -3.39
N TYR A 56 7.06 10.34 -2.91
CA TYR A 56 7.96 11.11 -3.74
C TYR A 56 9.06 10.23 -4.35
N VAL A 57 9.75 9.42 -3.53
CA VAL A 57 10.81 8.51 -3.99
C VAL A 57 10.26 7.51 -5.03
N CYS A 58 9.11 6.91 -4.75
CA CYS A 58 8.46 6.01 -5.71
C CYS A 58 8.11 6.72 -7.03
N LYS A 59 7.58 7.95 -6.95
CA LYS A 59 7.22 8.76 -8.13
C LYS A 59 8.45 9.03 -9.00
N GLN A 60 9.61 9.37 -8.41
CA GLN A 60 10.86 9.56 -9.18
C GLN A 60 11.23 8.29 -9.95
N GLY A 61 11.11 7.12 -9.33
CA GLY A 61 11.36 5.84 -10.00
C GLY A 61 10.39 5.56 -11.15
N PHE A 62 9.10 5.85 -10.96
CA PHE A 62 8.11 5.67 -12.03
C PHE A 62 8.33 6.64 -13.19
N ASP A 63 8.59 7.91 -12.91
CA ASP A 63 8.83 8.92 -13.96
C ASP A 63 10.04 8.56 -14.79
N TYR A 64 11.15 8.21 -14.14
CA TYR A 64 12.35 7.74 -14.82
C TYR A 64 12.07 6.49 -15.67
N ALA A 65 11.38 5.49 -15.12
CA ALA A 65 11.09 4.26 -15.85
C ALA A 65 10.22 4.51 -17.10
N LEU A 66 9.23 5.39 -17.00
CA LEU A 66 8.35 5.74 -18.12
C LEU A 66 9.09 6.48 -19.22
N GLU A 67 9.97 7.45 -18.84
CA GLU A 67 10.79 8.20 -19.78
C GLU A 67 11.80 7.30 -20.47
N TYR A 68 12.52 6.48 -19.71
CA TYR A 68 13.48 5.51 -20.24
C TYR A 68 12.84 4.53 -21.22
N CYS A 69 11.67 3.99 -20.89
CA CYS A 69 10.93 3.13 -21.81
C CYS A 69 10.52 3.83 -23.10
N LYS A 70 10.13 5.10 -23.01
CA LYS A 70 9.78 5.92 -24.18
C LYS A 70 10.98 6.17 -25.08
N GLU A 71 12.12 6.59 -24.52
CA GLU A 71 13.35 6.88 -25.26
C GLU A 71 13.95 5.64 -25.93
N ASN A 72 13.87 4.49 -25.27
CA ASN A 72 14.42 3.23 -25.76
C ASN A 72 13.40 2.34 -26.50
N ASN A 73 12.19 2.87 -26.80
CA ASN A 73 11.11 2.16 -27.48
C ASN A 73 10.72 0.83 -26.80
N ILE A 74 10.85 0.74 -25.47
CA ILE A 74 10.48 -0.44 -24.69
C ILE A 74 8.96 -0.47 -24.51
N LYS A 75 8.31 -1.49 -25.08
CA LYS A 75 6.88 -1.72 -24.92
C LYS A 75 6.63 -2.55 -23.66
N PHE A 76 5.70 -2.12 -22.83
CA PHE A 76 5.32 -2.84 -21.62
C PHE A 76 3.80 -2.81 -21.42
N GLU A 77 3.26 -3.87 -20.84
CA GLU A 77 1.84 -4.01 -20.50
C GLU A 77 1.58 -3.85 -19.01
N TYR A 78 2.59 -4.06 -18.19
CA TYR A 78 2.50 -4.03 -16.73
C TYR A 78 3.62 -3.18 -16.15
N ILE A 79 3.31 -2.50 -15.05
CA ILE A 79 4.28 -1.73 -14.28
C ILE A 79 4.16 -2.15 -12.81
N GLY A 80 5.27 -2.27 -12.10
CA GLY A 80 5.30 -2.77 -10.74
C GLY A 80 6.03 -1.87 -9.76
N LEU A 81 5.75 -2.07 -8.48
CA LEU A 81 6.44 -1.46 -7.34
C LEU A 81 6.86 -2.54 -6.36
N LEU A 82 8.10 -2.49 -5.94
CA LEU A 82 8.66 -3.41 -4.96
C LEU A 82 9.53 -2.65 -3.96
N ASP A 83 9.26 -2.82 -2.67
CA ASP A 83 10.10 -2.28 -1.60
C ASP A 83 11.38 -3.10 -1.44
N ALA A 84 12.48 -2.44 -1.08
CA ALA A 84 13.80 -3.05 -0.97
C ALA A 84 13.89 -4.15 0.12
N ASP A 85 13.01 -4.12 1.11
CA ASP A 85 12.94 -5.09 2.22
C ASP A 85 11.97 -6.27 1.95
N THR A 86 11.46 -6.38 0.72
CA THR A 86 10.55 -7.44 0.31
C THR A 86 11.25 -8.50 -0.53
N VAL A 87 11.07 -9.77 -0.16
CA VAL A 87 11.58 -10.93 -0.88
C VAL A 87 10.43 -11.64 -1.59
N LEU A 88 10.57 -11.85 -2.90
CA LEU A 88 9.59 -12.50 -3.74
C LEU A 88 9.88 -13.99 -3.93
N GLU A 89 8.86 -14.84 -4.00
CA GLU A 89 9.02 -16.22 -4.44
C GLU A 89 9.53 -16.31 -5.90
N LYS A 90 10.18 -17.41 -6.29
CA LYS A 90 10.88 -17.57 -7.59
C LYS A 90 10.02 -17.35 -8.84
N ASN A 91 8.71 -17.47 -8.77
CA ASN A 91 7.80 -17.29 -9.91
C ASN A 91 6.71 -16.25 -9.63
N TYR A 92 7.00 -15.28 -8.80
CA TYR A 92 6.05 -14.26 -8.38
C TYR A 92 5.46 -13.50 -9.58
N PHE A 93 6.31 -12.98 -10.45
CA PHE A 93 5.89 -12.23 -11.63
C PHE A 93 5.07 -13.10 -12.58
N GLY A 94 5.55 -14.30 -12.91
CA GLY A 94 4.82 -15.22 -13.80
C GLY A 94 3.43 -15.58 -13.29
N LYS A 95 3.29 -15.80 -11.98
CA LYS A 95 1.99 -16.09 -11.36
C LYS A 95 1.04 -14.89 -11.45
N LEU A 96 1.51 -13.67 -11.14
CA LEU A 96 0.69 -12.45 -11.26
C LEU A 96 0.28 -12.19 -12.72
N LEU A 97 1.22 -12.30 -13.66
CA LEU A 97 0.91 -12.11 -15.10
C LEU A 97 -0.14 -13.10 -15.57
N THR A 98 -0.13 -14.34 -15.08
CA THR A 98 -1.17 -15.33 -15.39
C THR A 98 -2.55 -14.89 -14.88
N LYS A 99 -2.63 -14.23 -13.71
CA LYS A 99 -3.88 -13.67 -13.18
C LYS A 99 -4.42 -12.55 -14.07
N PHE A 100 -3.56 -11.61 -14.46
CA PHE A 100 -3.92 -10.51 -15.38
C PHE A 100 -4.39 -11.00 -16.76
N LYS A 101 -3.77 -12.08 -17.28
CA LYS A 101 -4.19 -12.67 -18.56
C LYS A 101 -5.56 -13.35 -18.47
N LYS A 102 -5.91 -13.93 -17.30
CA LYS A 102 -7.21 -14.59 -17.07
C LYS A 102 -8.34 -13.59 -16.81
N ASP A 103 -8.04 -12.45 -16.23
CA ASP A 103 -9.04 -11.42 -15.90
C ASP A 103 -8.65 -10.10 -16.55
N HIS A 104 -9.32 -9.74 -17.63
CA HIS A 104 -9.07 -8.50 -18.36
C HIS A 104 -9.55 -7.27 -17.62
N SER A 105 -10.45 -7.40 -16.64
CA SER A 105 -10.90 -6.30 -15.77
C SER A 105 -9.95 -6.02 -14.63
N LEU A 106 -8.98 -6.91 -14.36
CA LEU A 106 -7.99 -6.75 -13.30
C LEU A 106 -7.03 -5.60 -13.63
N GLY A 107 -7.12 -4.53 -12.84
CA GLY A 107 -6.28 -3.34 -13.01
C GLY A 107 -5.05 -3.34 -12.11
N ILE A 108 -5.20 -3.83 -10.86
CA ILE A 108 -4.14 -3.86 -9.86
C ILE A 108 -4.13 -5.21 -9.15
N ALA A 109 -2.94 -5.80 -9.01
CA ALA A 109 -2.77 -7.03 -8.24
C ALA A 109 -1.48 -7.04 -7.41
N SER A 110 -1.50 -7.78 -6.31
CA SER A 110 -0.30 -8.12 -5.52
C SER A 110 -0.39 -9.53 -4.97
N GLY A 111 0.74 -10.06 -4.51
CA GLY A 111 0.76 -11.28 -3.71
C GLY A 111 0.36 -11.05 -2.26
N GLY A 112 0.21 -12.13 -1.50
CA GLY A 112 0.04 -12.10 -0.06
C GLY A 112 1.34 -11.71 0.63
N VAL A 113 1.25 -10.79 1.60
CA VAL A 113 2.38 -10.39 2.43
C VAL A 113 2.51 -11.36 3.60
N TYR A 114 3.70 -11.92 3.73
CA TYR A 114 4.06 -12.82 4.83
C TYR A 114 5.17 -12.21 5.66
N TYR A 115 5.09 -12.41 6.96
CA TYR A 115 6.16 -12.14 7.91
C TYR A 115 6.79 -13.44 8.35
N ASN A 116 8.11 -13.44 8.44
CA ASN A 116 8.85 -14.59 8.96
C ASN A 116 9.23 -14.32 10.42
N THR A 117 8.58 -15.00 11.35
CA THR A 117 8.89 -14.95 12.78
C THR A 117 9.41 -16.33 13.18
N ASP A 118 10.68 -16.42 13.52
CA ASP A 118 11.36 -17.64 13.95
C ASP A 118 11.18 -18.85 12.99
N GLY A 119 11.28 -18.59 11.67
CA GLY A 119 11.13 -19.61 10.64
C GLY A 119 9.68 -19.96 10.27
N LYS A 120 8.68 -19.40 10.97
CA LYS A 120 7.26 -19.60 10.68
C LYS A 120 6.71 -18.43 9.87
N LEU A 121 6.17 -18.73 8.70
CA LEU A 121 5.50 -17.74 7.86
C LEU A 121 4.08 -17.50 8.34
N SER A 122 3.75 -16.24 8.61
CA SER A 122 2.40 -15.79 8.95
C SER A 122 1.88 -14.82 7.89
N LEU A 123 0.69 -15.10 7.35
CA LEU A 123 0.04 -14.22 6.38
C LEU A 123 -0.53 -12.99 7.08
N GLU A 124 -0.23 -11.82 6.58
CA GLU A 124 -0.88 -10.58 7.00
C GLU A 124 -2.39 -10.62 6.65
N LYS A 125 -3.24 -10.47 7.67
CA LYS A 125 -4.70 -10.45 7.47
C LYS A 125 -5.15 -9.11 6.90
N THR A 126 -5.40 -9.07 5.60
CA THR A 126 -5.87 -7.88 4.87
C THR A 126 -7.11 -8.20 4.03
N ASP A 127 -7.78 -7.15 3.54
CA ASP A 127 -8.87 -7.33 2.57
C ASP A 127 -8.28 -7.74 1.22
N LYS A 128 -8.75 -8.87 0.68
CA LYS A 128 -8.29 -9.42 -0.60
C LYS A 128 -8.53 -8.47 -1.78
N ASN A 129 -9.50 -7.57 -1.68
CA ASN A 129 -9.81 -6.58 -2.71
C ASN A 129 -8.92 -5.32 -2.62
N LEU A 130 -7.97 -5.28 -1.70
CA LEU A 130 -7.08 -4.15 -1.48
C LEU A 130 -5.61 -4.60 -1.58
N PRO A 131 -5.05 -4.67 -2.80
CA PRO A 131 -3.63 -4.99 -3.01
C PRO A 131 -2.72 -4.09 -2.18
N ARG A 132 -1.67 -4.69 -1.60
CA ARG A 132 -0.68 -3.97 -0.77
C ARG A 132 0.22 -3.08 -1.64
N GLY A 133 0.93 -2.14 -1.00
CA GLY A 133 1.85 -1.22 -1.68
C GLY A 133 3.02 -1.93 -2.33
N THR A 134 3.64 -2.89 -1.63
CA THR A 134 4.79 -3.64 -2.15
C THR A 134 4.40 -4.86 -2.98
N GLY A 135 5.26 -5.28 -3.90
CA GLY A 135 5.02 -6.41 -4.79
C GLY A 135 3.79 -6.23 -5.69
N ARG A 136 3.37 -5.01 -5.87
CA ARG A 136 2.16 -4.61 -6.57
C ARG A 136 2.44 -4.39 -8.05
N PHE A 137 1.50 -4.86 -8.89
CA PHE A 137 1.49 -4.61 -10.32
C PHE A 137 0.22 -3.89 -10.74
N TRP A 138 0.37 -3.00 -11.71
CA TRP A 138 -0.72 -2.38 -12.44
C TRP A 138 -0.68 -2.84 -13.89
N LYS A 139 -1.87 -3.02 -14.47
CA LYS A 139 -2.00 -2.99 -15.92
C LYS A 139 -1.69 -1.58 -16.40
N ARG A 140 -0.86 -1.42 -17.45
CA ARG A 140 -0.45 -0.11 -17.97
C ARG A 140 -1.63 0.83 -18.20
N LYS A 141 -2.71 0.33 -18.81
CA LYS A 141 -3.93 1.11 -19.04
C LYS A 141 -4.51 1.64 -17.73
N CYS A 142 -4.66 0.80 -16.71
CA CYS A 142 -5.14 1.20 -15.39
C CYS A 142 -4.23 2.25 -14.75
N PHE A 143 -2.91 2.07 -14.80
CA PHE A 143 -1.94 3.02 -14.26
C PHE A 143 -2.07 4.42 -14.88
N ILE A 144 -2.23 4.50 -16.20
CA ILE A 144 -2.39 5.76 -16.93
C ILE A 144 -3.74 6.41 -16.60
N GLU A 145 -4.85 5.65 -16.65
CA GLU A 145 -6.20 6.16 -16.36
C GLU A 145 -6.37 6.64 -14.94
N THR A 146 -5.59 6.13 -13.99
CA THR A 146 -5.60 6.58 -12.59
C THR A 146 -4.69 7.78 -12.33
N GLY A 147 -3.98 8.28 -13.34
CA GLY A 147 -3.07 9.42 -13.25
C GLY A 147 -1.67 9.06 -12.78
N GLY A 148 -1.27 7.79 -12.91
CA GLY A 148 0.04 7.30 -12.51
C GLY A 148 0.20 7.17 -10.99
N TYR A 149 1.43 7.31 -10.51
CA TYR A 149 1.73 7.25 -9.08
C TYR A 149 1.76 8.66 -8.49
N LEU A 150 0.91 8.92 -7.49
CA LEU A 150 0.72 10.25 -6.92
C LEU A 150 1.61 10.46 -5.68
N VAL A 151 2.15 11.67 -5.51
CA VAL A 151 2.89 12.06 -4.31
C VAL A 151 1.89 12.46 -3.23
N GLU A 152 1.38 11.45 -2.54
CA GLU A 152 0.35 11.59 -1.52
C GLU A 152 0.59 10.63 -0.35
N PRO A 153 0.07 10.91 0.85
CA PRO A 153 0.06 9.94 1.92
C PRO A 153 -0.80 8.72 1.56
N SER A 154 -0.34 7.50 1.88
CA SER A 154 -1.02 6.26 1.50
C SER A 154 -1.33 6.14 -0.01
N PRO A 155 -0.33 6.28 -0.87
CA PRO A 155 -0.51 6.34 -2.32
C PRO A 155 -1.10 5.04 -2.90
N ASP A 156 -0.89 3.92 -2.23
CA ASP A 156 -1.49 2.62 -2.54
C ASP A 156 -3.01 2.63 -2.37
N SER A 157 -3.52 3.21 -1.29
CA SER A 157 -4.96 3.34 -1.04
C SER A 157 -5.62 4.27 -2.05
N ILE A 158 -4.97 5.39 -2.36
CA ILE A 158 -5.45 6.35 -3.37
C ILE A 158 -5.50 5.69 -4.75
N SER A 159 -4.45 4.98 -5.14
CA SER A 159 -4.39 4.23 -6.40
C SER A 159 -5.50 3.18 -6.48
N ASN A 160 -5.77 2.44 -5.39
CA ASN A 160 -6.85 1.48 -5.32
C ASN A 160 -8.22 2.15 -5.56
N ILE A 161 -8.50 3.26 -4.88
CA ILE A 161 -9.77 3.96 -5.04
C ILE A 161 -9.94 4.49 -6.45
N LYS A 162 -8.91 5.13 -7.01
CA LYS A 162 -8.96 5.65 -8.39
C LYS A 162 -9.22 4.55 -9.41
N ALA A 163 -8.64 3.36 -9.22
CA ALA A 163 -8.88 2.22 -10.07
C ALA A 163 -10.33 1.71 -9.95
N ILE A 164 -10.87 1.59 -8.72
CA ILE A 164 -12.27 1.21 -8.48
C ILE A 164 -13.24 2.19 -9.14
N LEU A 165 -13.00 3.50 -9.02
CA LEU A 165 -13.84 4.55 -9.63
C LEU A 165 -13.86 4.48 -11.16
N ARG A 166 -12.85 3.85 -11.77
CA ARG A 166 -12.75 3.61 -13.22
C ARG A 166 -13.23 2.23 -13.66
N GLY A 167 -13.81 1.46 -12.72
CA GLY A 167 -14.37 0.15 -13.00
C GLY A 167 -13.36 -1.00 -13.07
N TRP A 168 -12.11 -0.77 -12.65
CA TRP A 168 -11.12 -1.83 -12.56
C TRP A 168 -11.34 -2.72 -11.34
N THR A 169 -11.10 -4.00 -11.49
CA THR A 169 -11.02 -4.95 -10.36
C THR A 169 -9.62 -4.93 -9.74
N LEU A 170 -9.56 -5.19 -8.45
CA LEU A 170 -8.33 -5.24 -7.68
C LEU A 170 -8.29 -6.53 -6.89
N MET A 171 -7.10 -7.16 -6.82
CA MET A 171 -6.99 -8.43 -6.09
C MET A 171 -5.63 -8.62 -5.44
N GLN A 172 -5.65 -9.05 -4.18
CA GLN A 172 -4.50 -9.65 -3.52
C GLN A 172 -4.63 -11.17 -3.55
N TYR A 173 -3.58 -11.85 -4.01
CA TYR A 173 -3.52 -13.30 -4.13
C TYR A 173 -2.67 -13.90 -3.00
N PRO A 174 -3.29 -14.41 -1.91
CA PRO A 174 -2.52 -14.96 -0.78
C PRO A 174 -1.60 -16.12 -1.16
N GLU A 175 -1.94 -16.87 -2.19
CA GLU A 175 -1.15 -18.00 -2.69
C GLU A 175 0.11 -17.61 -3.47
N ILE A 176 0.28 -16.32 -3.79
CA ILE A 176 1.48 -15.75 -4.42
C ILE A 176 2.28 -15.07 -3.34
N ILE A 177 3.44 -15.63 -2.96
CA ILE A 177 4.11 -15.29 -1.70
C ILE A 177 5.12 -14.16 -1.90
N GLN A 178 4.99 -13.14 -1.06
CA GLN A 178 6.04 -12.15 -0.81
C GLN A 178 6.29 -12.03 0.70
N ILE A 179 7.56 -11.93 1.08
CA ILE A 179 7.98 -11.91 2.49
C ILE A 179 8.55 -10.53 2.78
N GLN A 180 7.99 -9.82 3.75
CA GLN A 180 8.55 -8.59 4.30
C GLN A 180 9.41 -8.89 5.53
N LYS A 181 10.54 -8.20 5.62
CA LYS A 181 11.47 -8.37 6.75
C LYS A 181 11.04 -7.61 8.01
N ARG A 182 10.14 -6.62 7.88
CA ARG A 182 9.70 -5.77 9.00
C ARG A 182 8.18 -5.66 9.02
N GLU A 183 7.60 -5.69 10.20
CA GLU A 183 6.20 -5.32 10.39
C GLU A 183 6.02 -3.80 10.22
N THR A 184 5.14 -3.39 9.34
CA THR A 184 4.98 -2.00 8.87
C THR A 184 4.40 -1.04 9.92
N SER A 185 3.85 -1.52 11.04
CA SER A 185 2.98 -0.70 11.92
C SER A 185 3.49 -0.45 13.34
N ALA A 186 4.66 -0.94 13.73
CA ALA A 186 5.10 -0.93 15.13
C ALA A 186 6.21 0.10 15.47
N ALA A 187 6.68 0.89 14.51
CA ALA A 187 7.91 1.68 14.71
C ALA A 187 7.81 2.83 15.75
N ASN A 188 6.61 3.41 16.00
CA ASN A 188 6.44 4.59 16.84
C ASN A 188 5.37 4.43 17.97
N GLY A 189 4.99 3.20 18.30
CA GLY A 189 3.93 2.95 19.30
C GLY A 189 2.51 3.02 18.71
N LEU A 190 1.59 2.31 19.38
CA LEU A 190 0.21 2.18 18.90
C LEU A 190 -0.57 3.51 18.95
N TRP A 191 -0.34 4.35 19.97
CA TRP A 191 -1.01 5.65 20.09
C TRP A 191 -0.73 6.54 18.89
N ASP A 192 0.54 6.80 18.57
CA ASP A 192 0.94 7.67 17.47
C ASP A 192 0.48 7.14 16.11
N GLY A 193 0.52 5.82 15.93
CA GLY A 193 -0.02 5.17 14.74
C GLY A 193 -1.50 5.46 14.53
N TYR A 194 -2.32 5.44 15.60
CA TYR A 194 -3.75 5.74 15.50
C TYR A 194 -4.04 7.23 15.39
N VAL A 195 -3.26 8.11 16.02
CA VAL A 195 -3.32 9.57 15.80
C VAL A 195 -3.05 9.87 14.33
N LYS A 196 -2.01 9.27 13.74
CA LYS A 196 -1.71 9.40 12.30
C LYS A 196 -2.85 8.89 11.42
N ASN A 197 -3.50 7.79 11.80
CA ASN A 197 -4.68 7.30 11.08
C ASN A 197 -5.87 8.28 11.14
N GLY A 198 -6.04 8.98 12.25
CA GLY A 198 -7.03 10.04 12.41
C GLY A 198 -6.73 11.26 11.52
N TRP A 199 -5.48 11.72 11.56
CA TRP A 199 -4.98 12.76 10.66
C TRP A 199 -5.23 12.40 9.19
N MET A 200 -4.88 11.16 8.79
CA MET A 200 -5.09 10.67 7.44
C MET A 200 -6.56 10.70 7.03
N ALA A 201 -7.46 10.33 7.94
CA ALA A 201 -8.90 10.39 7.67
C ALA A 201 -9.39 11.82 7.42
N TYR A 202 -8.87 12.81 8.18
CA TYR A 202 -9.15 14.22 7.96
C TYR A 202 -8.57 14.69 6.61
N TYR A 203 -7.31 14.36 6.35
CA TYR A 203 -6.61 14.69 5.10
C TYR A 203 -7.36 14.22 3.85
N LEU A 204 -7.85 12.99 3.86
CA LEU A 204 -8.62 12.40 2.77
C LEU A 204 -10.06 12.92 2.67
N GLY A 205 -10.49 13.81 3.57
CA GLY A 205 -11.83 14.42 3.53
C GLY A 205 -12.95 13.53 4.07
N LYS A 206 -12.63 12.58 4.96
CA LYS A 206 -13.63 11.71 5.56
C LYS A 206 -14.66 12.53 6.34
N ASN A 207 -15.95 12.17 6.19
CA ASN A 207 -17.06 12.82 6.89
C ASN A 207 -16.87 12.73 8.43
N PRO A 208 -17.07 13.84 9.20
CA PRO A 208 -16.92 13.86 10.64
C PRO A 208 -17.71 12.78 11.39
N LEU A 209 -18.95 12.54 10.95
CA LEU A 209 -19.78 11.48 11.55
C LEU A 209 -19.21 10.08 11.28
N ALA A 210 -18.67 9.83 10.09
CA ALA A 210 -17.95 8.58 9.79
C ALA A 210 -16.66 8.44 10.62
N ALA A 211 -15.99 9.54 10.95
CA ALA A 211 -14.84 9.54 11.85
C ALA A 211 -15.25 9.20 13.28
N LEU A 212 -16.35 9.77 13.78
CA LEU A 212 -16.92 9.46 15.10
C LEU A 212 -17.32 7.98 15.21
N LEU A 213 -18.03 7.44 14.22
CA LEU A 213 -18.42 6.03 14.18
C LEU A 213 -17.18 5.09 14.15
N ASN A 214 -16.12 5.50 13.45
CA ASN A 214 -14.86 4.76 13.44
C ASN A 214 -14.17 4.78 14.82
N MET A 215 -14.23 5.91 15.52
CA MET A 215 -13.76 6.00 16.91
C MET A 215 -14.51 4.99 17.78
N LEU A 216 -15.84 5.02 17.77
CA LEU A 216 -16.67 4.10 18.55
C LEU A 216 -16.34 2.63 18.24
N TYR A 217 -16.27 2.28 16.94
CA TYR A 217 -15.90 0.91 16.52
C TYR A 217 -14.52 0.47 17.05
N ARG A 218 -13.54 1.36 17.04
CA ARG A 218 -12.20 1.06 17.55
C ARG A 218 -12.16 0.94 19.06
N SER A 219 -12.93 1.75 19.76
CA SER A 219 -13.07 1.70 21.23
C SER A 219 -13.76 0.43 21.74
N LEU A 220 -14.41 -0.35 20.87
CA LEU A 220 -14.94 -1.68 21.19
C LEU A 220 -13.90 -2.81 21.08
N LYS A 221 -12.68 -2.50 20.64
CA LYS A 221 -11.61 -3.48 20.45
C LYS A 221 -10.41 -3.16 21.34
N TYR A 222 -9.81 -4.19 21.90
CA TYR A 222 -8.55 -4.03 22.63
C TYR A 222 -7.39 -3.67 21.67
N PRO A 223 -6.54 -2.71 22.02
CA PRO A 223 -6.62 -1.80 23.17
C PRO A 223 -7.59 -0.64 22.91
N TYR A 224 -8.54 -0.46 23.81
CA TYR A 224 -9.72 0.43 23.66
C TYR A 224 -9.37 1.91 23.40
N TYR A 225 -8.23 2.39 23.88
CA TYR A 225 -7.76 3.77 23.69
C TYR A 225 -7.45 4.16 22.23
N THR A 226 -7.35 3.17 21.34
CA THR A 226 -7.05 3.41 19.92
C THR A 226 -8.13 4.21 19.21
N GLY A 227 -9.38 4.11 19.67
CA GLY A 227 -10.47 4.97 19.21
C GLY A 227 -10.27 6.43 19.58
N ALA A 228 -9.88 6.69 20.84
CA ALA A 228 -9.58 8.04 21.33
C ALA A 228 -8.39 8.66 20.57
N ALA A 229 -7.30 7.90 20.38
CA ALA A 229 -6.14 8.34 19.62
C ALA A 229 -6.50 8.72 18.17
N TYR A 230 -7.28 7.86 17.50
CA TYR A 230 -7.76 8.14 16.15
C TYR A 230 -8.61 9.42 16.09
N PHE A 231 -9.55 9.58 17.02
CA PHE A 231 -10.43 10.75 17.04
C PHE A 231 -9.67 12.04 17.38
N TRP A 232 -8.69 11.95 18.27
CA TRP A 232 -7.78 13.07 18.56
C TRP A 232 -7.02 13.51 17.30
N GLY A 233 -6.45 12.59 16.53
CA GLY A 233 -5.77 12.92 15.29
C GLY A 233 -6.69 13.59 14.27
N TYR A 234 -7.95 13.14 14.15
CA TYR A 234 -8.93 13.74 13.25
C TYR A 234 -9.34 15.15 13.70
N THR A 235 -9.72 15.32 14.96
CA THR A 235 -10.27 16.58 15.48
C THR A 235 -9.20 17.66 15.63
N SER A 236 -7.99 17.30 16.07
CA SER A 236 -6.86 18.25 16.16
C SER A 236 -6.51 18.81 14.78
N SER A 237 -6.50 17.97 13.73
CA SER A 237 -6.26 18.43 12.36
C SER A 237 -7.40 19.31 11.84
N ALA A 238 -8.65 19.00 12.21
CA ALA A 238 -9.80 19.83 11.85
C ALA A 238 -9.75 21.21 12.53
N ILE A 239 -9.40 21.28 13.82
CA ILE A 239 -9.27 22.54 14.56
C ILE A 239 -8.13 23.38 13.99
N ARG A 240 -6.99 22.76 13.66
CA ARG A 240 -5.84 23.44 13.04
C ARG A 240 -6.06 23.79 11.57
N ARG A 241 -7.19 23.38 10.98
CA ARG A 241 -7.52 23.59 9.56
C ARG A 241 -6.40 23.11 8.62
N GLU A 242 -5.82 21.97 8.94
CA GLU A 242 -4.72 21.40 8.16
C GLU A 242 -5.14 21.16 6.70
N ARG A 243 -4.14 21.11 5.82
CA ARG A 243 -4.34 20.87 4.39
C ARG A 243 -5.08 19.54 4.17
N LYS A 244 -6.05 19.53 3.28
CA LYS A 244 -6.71 18.31 2.76
C LYS A 244 -6.19 17.97 1.37
N ILE A 245 -6.36 16.71 0.98
CA ILE A 245 -6.06 16.26 -0.38
C ILE A 245 -6.79 17.14 -1.40
N GLN A 246 -6.09 17.51 -2.47
CA GLN A 246 -6.69 18.36 -3.51
C GLN A 246 -7.51 17.57 -4.52
N ASP A 247 -7.26 16.26 -4.65
CA ASP A 247 -8.01 15.38 -5.54
C ASP A 247 -9.49 15.29 -5.12
N SER A 248 -10.36 15.88 -5.95
CA SER A 248 -11.81 15.97 -5.68
C SER A 248 -12.50 14.60 -5.73
N GLU A 249 -12.03 13.68 -6.58
CA GLU A 249 -12.60 12.32 -6.68
C GLU A 249 -12.37 11.55 -5.37
N ILE A 250 -11.14 11.60 -4.86
CA ILE A 250 -10.77 10.95 -3.59
C ILE A 250 -11.53 11.57 -2.42
N ARG A 251 -11.62 12.90 -2.38
CA ARG A 251 -12.37 13.62 -1.34
C ARG A 251 -13.84 13.22 -1.34
N THR A 252 -14.47 13.21 -2.51
CA THR A 252 -15.88 12.83 -2.68
C THR A 252 -16.10 11.37 -2.28
N TYR A 253 -15.22 10.46 -2.67
CA TYR A 253 -15.29 9.05 -2.28
C TYR A 253 -15.30 8.88 -0.75
N TYR A 254 -14.37 9.53 -0.04
CA TYR A 254 -14.28 9.41 1.42
C TYR A 254 -15.38 10.15 2.16
N HIS A 255 -15.89 11.26 1.59
CA HIS A 255 -17.01 11.99 2.16
C HIS A 255 -18.32 11.21 2.08
N ASN A 256 -18.58 10.61 0.93
CA ASN A 256 -19.80 9.83 0.65
C ASN A 256 -19.73 8.38 1.17
N PHE A 257 -18.69 8.06 1.95
CA PHE A 257 -18.52 6.72 2.52
C PHE A 257 -19.78 6.32 3.29
N THR A 258 -20.57 5.47 2.66
CA THR A 258 -21.95 5.15 3.04
C THR A 258 -22.00 4.55 4.44
N PHE A 259 -22.86 5.09 5.29
CA PHE A 259 -23.19 4.59 6.62
C PHE A 259 -23.46 3.09 6.66
N SER A 260 -23.97 2.49 5.58
CA SER A 260 -24.29 1.08 5.47
C SER A 260 -23.11 0.14 5.73
N LYS A 261 -21.92 0.46 5.18
CA LYS A 261 -20.71 -0.36 5.38
C LYS A 261 -20.15 -0.26 6.80
N LEU A 262 -20.34 0.86 7.45
CA LEU A 262 -19.88 1.06 8.83
C LEU A 262 -20.87 0.46 9.82
N PHE A 263 -22.17 0.61 9.59
CA PHE A 263 -23.24 -0.04 10.35
C PHE A 263 -23.10 -1.55 10.32
N SER A 264 -22.91 -2.16 9.15
CA SER A 264 -22.71 -3.61 9.04
C SER A 264 -21.48 -4.11 9.81
N LYS A 265 -20.39 -3.32 9.88
CA LYS A 265 -19.20 -3.65 10.68
C LYS A 265 -19.47 -3.55 12.19
N ILE A 266 -20.19 -2.52 12.65
CA ILE A 266 -20.53 -2.34 14.08
C ILE A 266 -21.48 -3.45 14.54
N PHE A 267 -22.55 -3.71 13.80
CA PHE A 267 -23.49 -4.79 14.12
C PHE A 267 -22.88 -6.19 14.00
N GLY A 268 -21.97 -6.40 13.07
CA GLY A 268 -21.22 -7.65 12.95
C GLY A 268 -20.30 -7.94 14.14
N VAL A 269 -19.78 -6.91 14.81
CA VAL A 269 -18.99 -7.07 16.05
C VAL A 269 -19.89 -7.30 17.25
N LEU A 270 -20.98 -6.56 17.37
CA LEU A 270 -21.95 -6.74 18.47
C LEU A 270 -22.63 -8.12 18.41
N GLY A 271 -22.98 -8.60 17.21
CA GLY A 271 -23.57 -9.93 17.03
C GLY A 271 -22.60 -11.09 17.29
N ARG A 272 -21.28 -10.89 17.14
CA ARG A 272 -20.28 -11.91 17.52
C ARG A 272 -20.04 -11.99 19.01
N ASN A 273 -20.11 -10.88 19.72
CA ASN A 273 -19.98 -10.88 21.18
C ASN A 273 -21.20 -11.47 21.90
N SER A 274 -22.39 -11.47 21.28
CA SER A 274 -23.58 -12.08 21.85
C SER A 274 -23.65 -13.60 21.66
N LYS A 275 -22.81 -14.19 20.80
CA LYS A 275 -22.78 -15.64 20.51
C LYS A 275 -21.70 -16.43 21.27
N ASN A 276 -21.03 -15.83 22.26
CA ASN A 276 -20.12 -16.55 23.13
C ASN A 276 -20.70 -16.59 24.57
N PRO A 277 -21.66 -17.47 24.88
CA PRO A 277 -22.02 -17.75 26.27
C PRO A 277 -20.81 -18.44 26.89
N ARG A 278 -20.31 -17.88 28.00
CA ARG A 278 -19.32 -18.51 28.85
C ARG A 278 -19.88 -19.88 29.22
N ASN A 279 -19.35 -20.94 28.65
CA ASN A 279 -19.50 -22.25 29.23
C ASN A 279 -18.68 -22.25 30.52
N GLY A 280 -19.42 -21.99 31.62
CA GLY A 280 -18.96 -22.37 32.91
C GLY A 280 -19.08 -23.88 33.00
N GLU A 281 -17.97 -24.56 33.14
CA GLU A 281 -17.93 -25.89 33.68
C GLU A 281 -17.05 -25.89 34.91
N ARG A 282 -17.64 -26.55 35.90
CA ARG A 282 -17.21 -26.81 37.29
C ARG A 282 -15.91 -27.61 37.38
#